data_f5d96aff5074a3bc1cc6d0cc2ab71966
#
_entry.id   f5d96aff5074a3bc1cc6d0cc2ab71966
#
_cell.length_a   1.000
_cell.length_b   1.000
_cell.length_c   1.000
_cell.angle_alpha   90.00
_cell.angle_beta   90.00
_cell.angle_gamma   90.00
#
_symmetry.space_group_name_H-M   'P 1'
#
loop_
_entity.id
_entity.type
_entity.pdbx_description
1 polymer ?
#
loop_
_entity_poly.entity_id
_entity_poly.type
_entity_poly.pdbx_seq_one_letter_code
_entity_poly.pdbx_strand_id
1 'polypeptide(L)'
;KDITREMELLFLYLQSREQPAAYSFLHFEHLLVAQFNMTERFTSLIDREIRHAKEGKPARMTIKINNLQEKGMISKLYEASEAGVQTELVVRSISCLAPGIAESRNIRITRIVDRYLEHARVFIFHNNNREEVYLGSSDWMNRNLHRRIEGCVPVYAPALEQQLKDIMQLQTGNSSKAQQAIQAYVQNIV
;
A
#
# COMPACT_ATOMS: atom_id res chain seq x y z
N LYS A 1 -12.29 -15.63 -10.23
CA LYS A 1 -13.69 -15.89 -9.78
C LYS A 1 -13.93 -15.38 -8.37
N ASP A 2 -12.98 -15.54 -7.45
CA ASP A 2 -13.19 -15.21 -6.04
C ASP A 2 -13.21 -13.68 -5.79
N ILE A 3 -12.29 -12.92 -6.37
CA ILE A 3 -12.31 -11.45 -6.31
C ILE A 3 -13.63 -10.87 -6.86
N THR A 4 -14.13 -11.40 -7.99
CA THR A 4 -15.39 -10.93 -8.59
C THR A 4 -16.56 -11.11 -7.62
N ARG A 5 -16.62 -12.25 -6.94
CA ARG A 5 -17.65 -12.52 -5.93
C ARG A 5 -17.54 -11.56 -4.74
N GLU A 6 -16.33 -11.30 -4.25
CA GLU A 6 -16.13 -10.33 -3.18
C GLU A 6 -16.49 -8.91 -3.60
N MET A 7 -16.21 -8.53 -4.85
CA MET A 7 -16.67 -7.24 -5.41
C MET A 7 -18.19 -7.16 -5.48
N GLU A 8 -18.88 -8.23 -5.88
CA GLU A 8 -20.35 -8.29 -5.87
C GLU A 8 -20.90 -8.09 -4.45
N LEU A 9 -20.32 -8.76 -3.45
CA LEU A 9 -20.70 -8.58 -2.04
C LEU A 9 -20.49 -7.13 -1.58
N LEU A 10 -19.39 -6.51 -1.96
CA LEU A 10 -19.12 -5.10 -1.63
C LEU A 10 -20.16 -4.17 -2.28
N PHE A 11 -20.52 -4.39 -3.55
CA PHE A 11 -21.54 -3.59 -4.22
C PHE A 11 -22.93 -3.79 -3.61
N LEU A 12 -23.30 -5.01 -3.24
CA LEU A 12 -24.56 -5.28 -2.52
C LEU A 12 -24.60 -4.54 -1.17
N TYR A 13 -23.50 -4.57 -0.42
CA TYR A 13 -23.39 -3.78 0.80
C TYR A 13 -23.57 -2.28 0.54
N LEU A 14 -22.88 -1.71 -0.46
CA LEU A 14 -22.98 -0.28 -0.80
C LEU A 14 -24.41 0.13 -1.21
N GLN A 15 -25.15 -0.75 -1.87
CA GLN A 15 -26.54 -0.50 -2.24
C GLN A 15 -27.48 -0.46 -1.05
N SER A 16 -27.17 -1.19 0.03
CA SER A 16 -28.03 -1.24 1.23
C SER A 16 -28.08 0.08 1.99
N ARG A 17 -27.04 0.93 1.85
CA ARG A 17 -26.86 2.19 2.60
C ARG A 17 -26.81 2.02 4.12
N GLU A 18 -26.59 0.81 4.60
CA GLU A 18 -26.49 0.48 6.02
C GLU A 18 -25.07 0.74 6.55
N GLN A 19 -24.95 0.81 7.88
CA GLN A 19 -23.65 0.94 8.54
C GLN A 19 -22.86 -0.36 8.46
N PRO A 20 -21.50 -0.31 8.38
CA PRO A 20 -20.67 -1.52 8.33
C PRO A 20 -20.93 -2.52 9.45
N ALA A 21 -21.28 -2.06 10.64
CA ALA A 21 -21.60 -2.92 11.78
C ALA A 21 -22.78 -3.87 11.53
N ALA A 22 -23.77 -3.47 10.71
CA ALA A 22 -24.88 -4.34 10.31
C ALA A 22 -24.46 -5.46 9.35
N TYR A 23 -23.28 -5.32 8.73
CA TYR A 23 -22.71 -6.25 7.77
C TYR A 23 -21.40 -6.87 8.25
N SER A 24 -21.16 -6.94 9.55
CA SER A 24 -19.97 -7.52 10.18
C SER A 24 -19.71 -8.99 9.81
N PHE A 25 -20.72 -9.68 9.29
CA PHE A 25 -20.60 -11.04 8.78
C PHE A 25 -19.95 -11.13 7.39
N LEU A 26 -19.79 -10.01 6.67
CA LEU A 26 -19.08 -10.00 5.39
C LEU A 26 -17.60 -10.27 5.62
N HIS A 27 -17.10 -11.26 4.92
CA HIS A 27 -15.70 -11.64 4.96
C HIS A 27 -15.07 -11.49 3.58
N PHE A 28 -13.90 -10.83 3.54
CA PHE A 28 -13.11 -10.61 2.34
C PHE A 28 -11.75 -11.31 2.52
N GLU A 29 -11.47 -12.31 1.70
CA GLU A 29 -10.18 -13.02 1.70
C GLU A 29 -9.15 -12.34 0.82
N HIS A 30 -9.59 -11.84 -0.34
CA HIS A 30 -8.73 -11.24 -1.36
C HIS A 30 -8.73 -9.71 -1.26
N LEU A 31 -9.92 -9.10 -1.20
CA LEU A 31 -10.05 -7.66 -1.11
C LEU A 31 -9.70 -7.14 0.29
N LEU A 32 -8.97 -6.03 0.33
CA LEU A 32 -8.84 -5.23 1.54
C LEU A 32 -9.88 -4.12 1.47
N VAL A 33 -10.86 -4.16 2.37
CA VAL A 33 -11.98 -3.21 2.40
C VAL A 33 -11.93 -2.42 3.70
N ALA A 34 -11.88 -1.08 3.60
CA ALA A 34 -11.88 -0.20 4.77
C ALA A 34 -13.15 -0.42 5.62
N GLN A 35 -12.98 -0.27 6.94
CA GLN A 35 -13.97 -0.57 7.98
C GLN A 35 -14.32 -2.06 8.15
N PHE A 36 -13.84 -2.96 7.28
CA PHE A 36 -13.99 -4.41 7.44
C PHE A 36 -12.67 -5.07 7.84
N ASN A 37 -11.72 -5.18 6.90
CA ASN A 37 -10.48 -5.92 7.13
C ASN A 37 -9.19 -5.15 6.76
N MET A 38 -9.28 -3.97 6.12
CA MET A 38 -8.12 -3.31 5.50
C MET A 38 -7.01 -3.00 6.50
N THR A 39 -7.33 -2.37 7.62
CA THR A 39 -6.33 -1.97 8.64
C THR A 39 -5.66 -3.20 9.25
N GLU A 40 -6.46 -4.23 9.60
CA GLU A 40 -5.96 -5.48 10.14
C GLU A 40 -5.05 -6.20 9.14
N ARG A 41 -5.45 -6.27 7.88
CA ARG A 41 -4.67 -6.92 6.81
C ARG A 41 -3.36 -6.20 6.58
N PHE A 42 -3.34 -4.87 6.45
CA PHE A 42 -2.09 -4.12 6.33
C PHE A 42 -1.19 -4.31 7.54
N THR A 43 -1.72 -4.26 8.75
CA THR A 43 -0.96 -4.53 9.97
C THR A 43 -0.35 -5.93 9.93
N SER A 44 -1.13 -6.95 9.57
CA SER A 44 -0.65 -8.35 9.46
C SER A 44 0.45 -8.52 8.40
N LEU A 45 0.34 -7.83 7.25
CA LEU A 45 1.36 -7.85 6.20
C LEU A 45 2.67 -7.21 6.70
N ILE A 46 2.59 -6.10 7.42
CA ILE A 46 3.76 -5.44 8.04
C ILE A 46 4.36 -6.34 9.13
N ASP A 47 3.53 -6.93 9.99
CA ASP A 47 4.00 -7.86 11.04
C ASP A 47 4.72 -9.07 10.46
N ARG A 48 4.32 -9.53 9.29
CA ARG A 48 5.02 -10.59 8.57
C ARG A 48 6.42 -10.14 8.12
N GLU A 49 6.57 -8.94 7.58
CA GLU A 49 7.88 -8.39 7.24
C GLU A 49 8.75 -8.21 8.50
N ILE A 50 8.19 -7.75 9.61
CA ILE A 50 8.88 -7.65 10.90
C ILE A 50 9.42 -9.01 11.35
N ARG A 51 8.60 -10.07 11.26
CA ARG A 51 9.05 -11.43 11.59
C ARG A 51 10.20 -11.89 10.69
N HIS A 52 10.08 -11.66 9.36
CA HIS A 52 11.15 -12.01 8.43
C HIS A 52 12.45 -11.27 8.78
N ALA A 53 12.41 -9.98 9.09
CA ALA A 53 13.58 -9.23 9.50
C ALA A 53 14.21 -9.78 10.78
N LYS A 54 13.40 -10.09 11.81
CA LYS A 54 13.86 -10.70 13.07
C LYS A 54 14.48 -12.07 12.88
N GLU A 55 14.04 -12.81 11.86
CA GLU A 55 14.60 -14.13 11.48
C GLU A 55 15.82 -14.02 10.55
N GLY A 56 16.32 -12.82 10.27
CA GLY A 56 17.43 -12.58 9.35
C GLY A 56 17.11 -12.84 7.88
N LYS A 57 15.83 -12.91 7.53
CA LYS A 57 15.35 -13.06 6.15
C LYS A 57 15.21 -11.68 5.47
N PRO A 58 15.27 -11.62 4.12
CA PRO A 58 14.97 -10.39 3.39
C PRO A 58 13.58 -9.87 3.74
N ALA A 59 13.49 -8.62 4.18
CA ALA A 59 12.26 -7.95 4.57
C ALA A 59 12.25 -6.52 4.07
N ARG A 60 11.29 -6.18 3.23
CA ARG A 60 11.13 -4.82 2.70
C ARG A 60 9.70 -4.55 2.25
N MET A 61 9.38 -3.27 2.19
CA MET A 61 8.10 -2.77 1.71
C MET A 61 8.31 -1.57 0.80
N THR A 62 7.47 -1.46 -0.22
CA THR A 62 7.37 -0.24 -1.04
C THR A 62 5.91 0.20 -1.05
N ILE A 63 5.65 1.41 -0.58
CA ILE A 63 4.29 1.92 -0.40
C ILE A 63 4.18 3.28 -1.05
N LYS A 64 3.24 3.41 -1.98
CA LYS A 64 2.86 4.68 -2.59
C LYS A 64 1.46 5.04 -2.16
N ILE A 65 1.31 6.22 -1.56
CA ILE A 65 0.04 6.80 -1.11
C ILE A 65 0.07 8.32 -1.30
N ASN A 66 -1.09 8.98 -1.24
CA ASN A 66 -1.08 10.43 -1.31
C ASN A 66 -0.85 11.08 0.05
N ASN A 67 -1.39 10.50 1.11
CA ASN A 67 -1.29 11.05 2.46
C ASN A 67 -1.01 9.93 3.49
N LEU A 68 -0.13 10.22 4.43
CA LEU A 68 0.24 9.37 5.56
C LEU A 68 0.00 10.13 6.87
N GLN A 69 -1.09 9.83 7.58
CA GLN A 69 -1.50 10.56 8.79
C GLN A 69 -2.00 9.64 9.91
N GLU A 70 -2.49 8.45 9.59
CA GLU A 70 -3.08 7.55 10.58
C GLU A 70 -1.99 7.08 11.57
N LYS A 71 -2.25 7.33 12.87
CA LYS A 71 -1.25 7.16 13.93
C LYS A 71 -0.81 5.69 14.10
N GLY A 72 -1.74 4.75 14.03
CA GLY A 72 -1.46 3.32 14.18
C GLY A 72 -0.55 2.80 13.08
N MET A 73 -0.84 3.19 11.83
CA MET A 73 -0.01 2.81 10.68
C MET A 73 1.40 3.43 10.75
N ILE A 74 1.51 4.69 11.18
CA ILE A 74 2.81 5.33 11.39
C ILE A 74 3.61 4.61 12.49
N SER A 75 2.98 4.30 13.62
CA SER A 75 3.63 3.55 14.70
C SER A 75 4.09 2.18 14.22
N LYS A 76 3.28 1.50 13.40
CA LYS A 76 3.62 0.20 12.82
C LYS A 76 4.79 0.29 11.82
N LEU A 77 4.90 1.39 11.05
CA LEU A 77 6.05 1.63 10.18
C LEU A 77 7.35 1.87 10.99
N TYR A 78 7.28 2.60 12.10
CA TYR A 78 8.43 2.75 12.99
C TYR A 78 8.86 1.39 13.59
N GLU A 79 7.91 0.59 14.09
CA GLU A 79 8.20 -0.75 14.59
C GLU A 79 8.89 -1.63 13.52
N ALA A 80 8.41 -1.57 12.27
CA ALA A 80 9.03 -2.28 11.16
C ALA A 80 10.46 -1.80 10.90
N SER A 81 10.69 -0.48 10.92
CA SER A 81 12.02 0.10 10.74
C SER A 81 12.98 -0.30 11.87
N GLU A 82 12.54 -0.28 13.12
CA GLU A 82 13.34 -0.72 14.26
C GLU A 82 13.73 -2.20 14.17
N ALA A 83 12.81 -3.04 13.64
CA ALA A 83 13.06 -4.46 13.40
C ALA A 83 14.00 -4.72 12.22
N GLY A 84 14.35 -3.71 11.41
CA GLY A 84 15.26 -3.83 10.28
C GLY A 84 14.59 -3.94 8.91
N VAL A 85 13.26 -3.80 8.82
CA VAL A 85 12.54 -3.80 7.54
C VAL A 85 12.90 -2.56 6.73
N GLN A 86 13.36 -2.76 5.49
CA GLN A 86 13.65 -1.66 4.58
C GLN A 86 12.36 -1.15 3.95
N THR A 87 12.06 0.13 4.15
CA THR A 87 10.78 0.72 3.71
C THR A 87 11.00 1.90 2.79
N GLU A 88 10.48 1.80 1.56
CA GLU A 88 10.41 2.90 0.59
C GLU A 88 9.00 3.46 0.58
N LEU A 89 8.85 4.73 0.95
CA LEU A 89 7.58 5.45 0.92
C LEU A 89 7.58 6.50 -0.18
N VAL A 90 6.58 6.46 -1.05
CA VAL A 90 6.28 7.54 -2.00
C VAL A 90 5.01 8.23 -1.52
N VAL A 91 5.17 9.39 -0.88
CA VAL A 91 4.05 10.16 -0.32
C VAL A 91 3.92 11.47 -1.05
N ARG A 92 2.85 11.62 -1.83
CA ARG A 92 2.66 12.80 -2.70
C ARG A 92 2.46 14.09 -1.92
N SER A 93 1.68 14.06 -0.83
CA SER A 93 1.20 15.26 -0.13
C SER A 93 1.64 15.28 1.33
N ILE A 94 0.76 14.94 2.26
CA ILE A 94 1.01 15.06 3.70
C ILE A 94 1.64 13.78 4.23
N SER A 95 2.78 13.91 4.93
CA SER A 95 3.36 12.85 5.75
C SER A 95 3.52 13.36 7.18
N CYS A 96 2.88 12.67 8.13
CA CYS A 96 3.08 12.90 9.56
C CYS A 96 4.16 11.98 10.16
N LEU A 97 4.78 11.12 9.35
CA LEU A 97 5.96 10.36 9.74
C LEU A 97 7.19 11.27 9.67
N ALA A 98 7.98 11.33 10.75
CA ALA A 98 9.20 12.09 10.81
C ALA A 98 10.38 11.28 10.23
N PRO A 99 11.01 11.74 9.14
CA PRO A 99 12.23 11.12 8.64
C PRO A 99 13.46 11.54 9.45
N GLY A 100 14.51 10.74 9.41
CA GLY A 100 15.82 11.11 9.97
C GLY A 100 15.95 10.98 11.49
N ILE A 101 14.98 10.37 12.15
CA ILE A 101 15.08 9.97 13.56
C ILE A 101 15.49 8.51 13.69
N ALA A 102 15.85 8.06 14.88
CA ALA A 102 16.33 6.69 15.13
C ALA A 102 15.31 5.63 14.71
N GLU A 103 14.02 5.88 14.99
CA GLU A 103 12.90 4.99 14.67
C GLU A 103 12.64 4.88 13.15
N SER A 104 13.03 5.90 12.38
CA SER A 104 12.84 5.91 10.91
C SER A 104 14.12 5.61 10.11
N ARG A 105 15.18 5.10 10.74
CA ARG A 105 16.49 4.86 10.09
C ARG A 105 16.43 3.97 8.85
N ASN A 106 15.47 3.06 8.77
CA ASN A 106 15.26 2.16 7.66
C ASN A 106 14.08 2.57 6.77
N ILE A 107 13.58 3.80 6.93
CA ILE A 107 12.49 4.37 6.11
C ILE A 107 13.04 5.49 5.24
N ARG A 108 12.89 5.33 3.94
CA ARG A 108 13.15 6.39 2.96
C ARG A 108 11.82 6.94 2.46
N ILE A 109 11.68 8.27 2.51
CA ILE A 109 10.48 8.96 2.00
C ILE A 109 10.84 9.75 0.76
N THR A 110 10.12 9.49 -0.33
CA THR A 110 10.23 10.21 -1.59
C THR A 110 8.93 10.94 -1.88
N ARG A 111 9.01 12.16 -2.38
CA ARG A 111 7.86 12.94 -2.85
C ARG A 111 7.97 13.13 -4.35
N ILE A 112 6.86 12.85 -5.06
CA ILE A 112 6.77 13.08 -6.49
C ILE A 112 5.67 14.10 -6.75
N VAL A 113 6.04 15.28 -7.22
CA VAL A 113 5.16 16.34 -7.71
C VAL A 113 5.75 16.81 -9.02
N ASP A 114 5.06 16.54 -10.13
CA ASP A 114 5.54 16.84 -11.46
C ASP A 114 4.35 17.23 -12.35
N ARG A 115 4.47 17.15 -13.66
CA ARG A 115 3.49 17.59 -14.67
C ARG A 115 2.11 16.91 -14.49
N TYR A 116 2.08 15.62 -14.17
CA TYR A 116 0.84 14.86 -14.03
C TYR A 116 0.54 14.56 -12.56
N LEU A 117 -0.76 14.42 -12.26
CA LEU A 117 -1.21 14.08 -10.92
C LEU A 117 -0.81 12.63 -10.55
N GLU A 118 0.02 12.49 -9.54
CA GLU A 118 0.41 11.20 -8.97
C GLU A 118 -0.65 10.72 -7.96
N HIS A 119 -1.70 10.03 -8.44
CA HIS A 119 -2.85 9.66 -7.61
C HIS A 119 -2.96 8.14 -7.33
N ALA A 120 -2.08 7.33 -7.89
CA ALA A 120 -2.07 5.89 -7.63
C ALA A 120 -1.67 5.57 -6.19
N ARG A 121 -2.26 4.50 -5.62
CA ARG A 121 -1.83 3.89 -4.38
C ARG A 121 -1.43 2.46 -4.67
N VAL A 122 -0.19 2.14 -4.32
CA VAL A 122 0.43 0.84 -4.58
C VAL A 122 1.10 0.37 -3.30
N PHE A 123 0.89 -0.88 -2.94
CA PHE A 123 1.48 -1.49 -1.77
C PHE A 123 2.19 -2.78 -2.19
N ILE A 124 3.49 -2.88 -1.90
CA ILE A 124 4.31 -4.04 -2.24
C ILE A 124 4.96 -4.54 -0.95
N PHE A 125 4.74 -5.82 -0.63
CA PHE A 125 5.35 -6.51 0.49
C PHE A 125 6.24 -7.63 -0.03
N HIS A 126 7.49 -7.68 0.42
CA HIS A 126 8.50 -8.60 -0.12
C HIS A 126 8.25 -10.07 0.23
N ASN A 127 7.72 -10.34 1.40
CA ASN A 127 7.32 -11.68 1.85
C ASN A 127 8.38 -12.77 1.54
N ASN A 128 9.64 -12.50 1.90
CA ASN A 128 10.75 -13.41 1.68
C ASN A 128 10.83 -13.95 0.23
N ASN A 129 10.90 -13.03 -0.75
CA ASN A 129 10.93 -13.27 -2.21
C ASN A 129 9.63 -13.83 -2.82
N ARG A 130 8.50 -13.76 -2.11
CA ARG A 130 7.15 -14.04 -2.64
C ARG A 130 6.32 -12.77 -2.61
N GLU A 131 6.73 -11.78 -3.39
CA GLU A 131 6.16 -10.44 -3.35
C GLU A 131 4.65 -10.46 -3.54
N GLU A 132 3.97 -9.61 -2.79
CA GLU A 132 2.54 -9.38 -2.89
C GLU A 132 2.30 -7.92 -3.23
N VAL A 133 1.55 -7.67 -4.30
CA VAL A 133 1.26 -6.34 -4.82
C VAL A 133 -0.22 -6.06 -4.71
N TYR A 134 -0.56 -4.88 -4.19
CA TYR A 134 -1.94 -4.40 -4.08
C TYR A 134 -2.06 -3.02 -4.75
N LEU A 135 -3.20 -2.81 -5.44
CA LEU A 135 -3.65 -1.51 -5.94
C LEU A 135 -4.87 -1.07 -5.15
N GLY A 136 -4.96 0.22 -4.80
CA GLY A 136 -6.09 0.66 -4.01
C GLY A 136 -6.47 2.13 -4.14
N SER A 137 -7.58 2.47 -3.49
CA SER A 137 -8.09 3.83 -3.37
C SER A 137 -7.70 4.50 -2.06
N SER A 138 -7.29 3.75 -1.04
CA SER A 138 -7.08 4.22 0.32
C SER A 138 -5.73 4.90 0.52
N ASP A 139 -5.75 6.09 1.09
CA ASP A 139 -4.61 6.66 1.82
C ASP A 139 -4.58 6.12 3.25
N TRP A 140 -3.45 6.23 3.92
CA TRP A 140 -3.36 5.91 5.34
C TRP A 140 -3.67 7.15 6.18
N MET A 141 -4.94 7.55 6.11
CA MET A 141 -5.56 8.60 6.91
C MET A 141 -6.70 8.02 7.74
N ASN A 142 -6.96 8.60 8.90
CA ASN A 142 -8.05 8.17 9.77
C ASN A 142 -9.40 8.10 9.02
N ARG A 143 -9.72 9.11 8.21
CA ARG A 143 -10.96 9.14 7.43
C ARG A 143 -11.06 7.99 6.41
N ASN A 144 -9.94 7.63 5.74
CA ASN A 144 -9.93 6.59 4.73
C ASN A 144 -10.05 5.20 5.35
N LEU A 145 -9.30 4.93 6.42
CA LEU A 145 -9.27 3.60 7.05
C LEU A 145 -10.49 3.32 7.94
N HIS A 146 -11.07 4.37 8.59
CA HIS A 146 -12.06 4.16 9.64
C HIS A 146 -13.43 4.80 9.37
N ARG A 147 -13.60 5.61 8.32
CA ARG A 147 -14.85 6.34 8.07
C ARG A 147 -15.39 6.24 6.65
N ARG A 148 -14.56 5.86 5.69
CA ARG A 148 -14.93 5.69 4.27
C ARG A 148 -14.95 4.21 3.92
N ILE A 149 -15.63 3.88 2.84
CA ILE A 149 -15.43 2.61 2.17
C ILE A 149 -14.37 2.83 1.10
N GLU A 150 -13.26 2.18 1.28
CA GLU A 150 -12.12 2.16 0.36
C GLU A 150 -11.77 0.70 0.06
N GLY A 151 -11.20 0.44 -1.10
CA GLY A 151 -10.83 -0.91 -1.51
C GLY A 151 -9.39 -0.99 -1.99
N CYS A 152 -8.73 -2.10 -1.68
CA CYS A 152 -7.48 -2.51 -2.32
C CYS A 152 -7.64 -3.91 -2.90
N VAL A 153 -7.18 -4.09 -4.12
CA VAL A 153 -7.22 -5.36 -4.85
C VAL A 153 -5.81 -5.95 -4.96
N PRO A 154 -5.63 -7.25 -4.70
CA PRO A 154 -4.37 -7.92 -4.98
C PRO A 154 -4.16 -8.07 -6.49
N VAL A 155 -2.92 -7.93 -6.93
CA VAL A 155 -2.53 -8.14 -8.32
C VAL A 155 -1.92 -9.52 -8.46
N TYR A 156 -2.63 -10.42 -9.11
CA TYR A 156 -2.20 -11.83 -9.25
C TYR A 156 -1.57 -12.14 -10.62
N ALA A 157 -1.74 -11.24 -11.61
CA ALA A 157 -1.16 -11.45 -12.92
C ALA A 157 0.34 -11.07 -12.90
N PRO A 158 1.28 -12.03 -13.13
CA PRO A 158 2.71 -11.77 -12.98
C PRO A 158 3.22 -10.62 -13.87
N ALA A 159 2.68 -10.47 -15.08
CA ALA A 159 3.06 -9.40 -15.98
C ALA A 159 2.66 -8.02 -15.44
N LEU A 160 1.45 -7.89 -14.85
CA LEU A 160 0.98 -6.63 -14.25
C LEU A 160 1.72 -6.33 -12.94
N GLU A 161 1.99 -7.37 -12.15
CA GLU A 161 2.79 -7.25 -10.94
C GLU A 161 4.19 -6.70 -11.27
N GLN A 162 4.86 -7.24 -12.29
CA GLN A 162 6.17 -6.77 -12.72
C GLN A 162 6.12 -5.33 -13.23
N GLN A 163 5.12 -4.96 -14.04
CA GLN A 163 4.95 -3.58 -14.51
C GLN A 163 4.80 -2.58 -13.34
N LEU A 164 4.03 -2.93 -12.33
CA LEU A 164 3.86 -2.08 -11.14
C LEU A 164 5.17 -1.94 -10.36
N LYS A 165 5.93 -3.01 -10.20
CA LYS A 165 7.25 -2.98 -9.55
C LYS A 165 8.22 -2.10 -10.32
N ASP A 166 8.27 -2.22 -11.64
CA ASP A 166 9.14 -1.39 -12.50
C ASP A 166 8.77 0.09 -12.39
N ILE A 167 7.48 0.42 -12.44
CA ILE A 167 6.99 1.80 -12.25
C ILE A 167 7.39 2.33 -10.87
N MET A 168 7.21 1.55 -9.82
CA MET A 168 7.59 1.95 -8.46
C MET A 168 9.12 2.15 -8.33
N GLN A 169 9.92 1.29 -8.96
CA GLN A 169 11.37 1.44 -8.98
C GLN A 169 11.82 2.72 -9.69
N LEU A 170 11.19 3.07 -10.81
CA LEU A 170 11.46 4.35 -11.50
C LEU A 170 11.13 5.55 -10.61
N GLN A 171 10.07 5.47 -9.83
CA GLN A 171 9.66 6.54 -8.92
C GLN A 171 10.60 6.70 -7.71
N THR A 172 11.06 5.61 -7.13
CA THR A 172 11.95 5.65 -5.97
C THR A 172 13.42 5.91 -6.36
N GLY A 173 13.82 5.51 -7.56
CA GLY A 173 15.18 5.68 -8.06
C GLY A 173 15.54 7.11 -8.49
N ASN A 174 14.62 7.80 -9.17
CA ASN A 174 14.84 9.18 -9.65
C ASN A 174 13.54 9.98 -9.67
N SER A 175 13.15 10.51 -8.54
CA SER A 175 11.88 11.24 -8.38
C SER A 175 11.75 12.49 -9.26
N SER A 176 12.85 13.16 -9.59
CA SER A 176 12.83 14.39 -10.42
C SER A 176 12.55 14.15 -11.91
N LYS A 177 12.72 12.91 -12.38
CA LYS A 177 12.46 12.50 -13.77
C LYS A 177 11.54 11.27 -13.86
N ALA A 178 10.88 10.94 -12.77
CA ALA A 178 10.08 9.73 -12.66
C ALA A 178 8.99 9.64 -13.74
N GLN A 179 8.24 10.72 -13.97
CA GLN A 179 7.18 10.73 -14.97
C GLN A 179 7.69 10.57 -16.41
N GLN A 180 8.83 11.18 -16.73
CA GLN A 180 9.45 10.98 -18.06
C GLN A 180 9.92 9.54 -18.25
N ALA A 181 10.54 8.95 -17.21
CA ALA A 181 11.00 7.57 -17.25
C ALA A 181 9.84 6.58 -17.37
N ILE A 182 8.73 6.80 -16.64
CA ILE A 182 7.53 5.99 -16.73
C ILE A 182 6.88 6.11 -18.12
N GLN A 183 6.81 7.32 -18.68
CA GLN A 183 6.27 7.52 -20.03
C GLN A 183 7.08 6.75 -21.09
N ALA A 184 8.40 6.81 -21.01
CA ALA A 184 9.27 6.04 -21.90
C ALA A 184 9.10 4.53 -21.69
N TYR A 185 9.01 4.07 -20.45
CA TYR A 185 8.76 2.66 -20.13
C TYR A 185 7.44 2.16 -20.74
N VAL A 186 6.34 2.90 -20.56
CA VAL A 186 5.02 2.52 -21.08
C VAL A 186 5.01 2.46 -22.61
N GLN A 187 5.70 3.38 -23.30
CA GLN A 187 5.81 3.36 -24.76
C GLN A 187 6.55 2.12 -25.30
N ASN A 188 7.39 1.48 -24.50
CA ASN A 188 8.15 0.30 -24.89
C ASN A 188 7.43 -1.03 -24.62
N ILE A 189 6.33 -1.04 -23.86
CA ILE A 189 5.55 -2.25 -23.54
C ILE A 189 4.20 -2.33 -24.28
N VAL A 190 3.84 -1.28 -25.02
CA VAL A 190 2.68 -1.22 -25.92
C VAL A 190 3.14 -1.51 -27.35
#